data_b8801e48b6b27d8868fb47c34c8c9790
#
_entry.id   b8801e48b6b27d8868fb47c34c8c9790
#
_cell.length_a   1.000
_cell.length_b   1.000
_cell.length_c   1.000
_cell.angle_alpha   90.00
_cell.angle_beta   90.00
_cell.angle_gamma   90.00
#
_symmetry.space_group_name_H-M   'P 1'
#
loop_
_entity.id
_entity.type
_entity.pdbx_description
1 polymer ?
#
loop_
_entity_poly.entity_id
_entity_poly.type
_entity_poly.pdbx_seq_one_letter_code
_entity_poly.pdbx_strand_id
1 'polypeptide(L)'
;RLSHCGGPKDILRKIRNKSHQKGLMEAYGTGSFPDAEQRKKEETTIFPYMPKISILVPLWNNKREFQIQMLDSVMNQTYPNWELCLADGSDAEHAYIEEICKEYAAKADGRIVYKHLDHNGGISYNTNECYKLAAGDYIGLFDQDDIIHPSVLFEYVKAINEQGADYLYCDETTFKENDINKMLTMHFKPDYAPDNLRANNYICHFSVFSRKLLEGEELFRTAFDGAQDHDMILRLTDRAQKIVHVPRLMYYWRSHEGSTAASID
;
A
#
# COMPACT_ATOMS: atom_id res chain seq x y z
N ARG A 1 -2.02 -45.71 -11.56
CA ARG A 1 -0.81 -44.83 -11.48
C ARG A 1 -0.59 -44.55 -10.00
N LEU A 2 0.38 -45.23 -9.40
CA LEU A 2 0.80 -45.02 -8.01
C LEU A 2 1.44 -43.63 -7.89
N SER A 3 0.85 -42.74 -7.12
CA SER A 3 1.43 -41.47 -6.73
C SER A 3 2.69 -41.73 -5.90
N HIS A 4 3.83 -41.20 -6.32
CA HIS A 4 5.09 -41.26 -5.58
C HIS A 4 4.89 -40.59 -4.20
N CYS A 5 4.69 -41.39 -3.16
CA CYS A 5 4.89 -40.99 -1.78
C CYS A 5 6.41 -40.75 -1.62
N GLY A 6 6.83 -39.49 -1.46
CA GLY A 6 8.22 -39.15 -1.17
C GLY A 6 8.71 -39.89 0.09
N GLY A 7 10.00 -40.25 0.14
CA GLY A 7 10.61 -40.92 1.26
C GLY A 7 10.53 -40.11 2.58
N PRO A 8 10.94 -40.67 3.74
CA PRO A 8 10.88 -40.01 5.04
C PRO A 8 11.49 -38.62 5.07
N LYS A 9 12.55 -38.39 4.28
CA LYS A 9 13.19 -37.06 4.11
C LYS A 9 12.28 -36.06 3.42
N ASP A 10 11.48 -36.47 2.44
CA ASP A 10 10.52 -35.59 1.74
C ASP A 10 9.33 -35.24 2.63
N ILE A 11 8.90 -36.18 3.46
CA ILE A 11 7.85 -35.96 4.46
C ILE A 11 8.33 -34.95 5.50
N LEU A 12 9.52 -35.13 6.06
CA LEU A 12 10.12 -34.19 7.03
C LEU A 12 10.34 -32.82 6.42
N ARG A 13 10.79 -32.73 5.16
CA ARG A 13 10.92 -31.45 4.43
C ARG A 13 9.56 -30.75 4.25
N LYS A 14 8.51 -31.49 3.87
CA LYS A 14 7.14 -30.96 3.75
C LYS A 14 6.59 -30.46 5.09
N ILE A 15 6.81 -31.22 6.20
CA ILE A 15 6.37 -30.82 7.53
C ILE A 15 7.12 -29.55 7.97
N ARG A 16 8.44 -29.50 7.79
CA ARG A 16 9.25 -28.32 8.12
C ARG A 16 8.82 -27.08 7.32
N ASN A 17 8.62 -27.24 6.02
CA ASN A 17 8.15 -26.14 5.16
C ASN A 17 6.75 -25.67 5.58
N LYS A 18 5.84 -26.59 5.93
CA LYS A 18 4.49 -26.25 6.39
C LYS A 18 4.51 -25.52 7.74
N SER A 19 5.37 -25.96 8.66
CA SER A 19 5.56 -25.27 9.95
C SER A 19 6.19 -23.89 9.77
N HIS A 20 7.17 -23.75 8.88
CA HIS A 20 7.78 -22.47 8.55
C HIS A 20 6.77 -21.51 7.93
N GLN A 21 6.00 -21.95 6.91
CA GLN A 21 4.95 -21.13 6.32
C GLN A 21 3.89 -20.70 7.34
N LYS A 22 3.50 -21.59 8.25
CA LYS A 22 2.57 -21.25 9.34
C LYS A 22 3.13 -20.14 10.23
N GLY A 23 4.40 -20.25 10.63
CA GLY A 23 5.08 -19.22 11.42
C GLY A 23 5.15 -17.87 10.70
N LEU A 24 5.44 -17.87 9.40
CA LEU A 24 5.43 -16.64 8.58
C LEU A 24 4.03 -16.01 8.49
N MET A 25 3.01 -16.83 8.28
CA MET A 25 1.63 -16.37 8.22
C MET A 25 1.17 -15.76 9.56
N GLU A 26 1.54 -16.38 10.69
CA GLU A 26 1.24 -15.87 12.03
C GLU A 26 1.98 -14.56 12.33
N ALA A 27 3.23 -14.45 11.90
CA ALA A 27 4.07 -13.28 12.18
C ALA A 27 3.83 -12.09 11.24
N TYR A 28 3.54 -12.34 9.98
CA TYR A 28 3.58 -11.32 8.91
C TYR A 28 2.37 -11.34 7.96
N GLY A 29 1.56 -12.41 7.95
CA GLY A 29 0.35 -12.50 7.17
C GLY A 29 -0.89 -12.08 7.95
N THR A 30 -2.03 -12.72 7.67
CA THR A 30 -3.30 -12.46 8.37
C THR A 30 -3.22 -12.68 9.88
N GLY A 31 -2.28 -13.52 10.36
CA GLY A 31 -2.05 -13.74 11.79
C GLY A 31 -1.44 -12.52 12.52
N SER A 32 -0.86 -11.57 11.78
CA SER A 32 -0.36 -10.31 12.34
C SER A 32 -1.44 -9.22 12.46
N PHE A 33 -2.62 -9.45 11.89
CA PHE A 33 -3.70 -8.47 11.93
C PHE A 33 -4.22 -8.29 13.36
N PRO A 34 -4.70 -7.08 13.71
CA PRO A 34 -5.20 -6.83 15.05
C PRO A 34 -6.38 -7.75 15.35
N ASP A 35 -6.36 -8.40 16.51
CA ASP A 35 -7.53 -9.09 17.05
C ASP A 35 -8.62 -8.08 17.45
N ALA A 36 -9.76 -8.56 17.93
CA ALA A 36 -10.89 -7.69 18.25
C ALA A 36 -10.59 -6.67 19.37
N GLU A 37 -9.75 -7.03 20.33
CA GLU A 37 -9.36 -6.15 21.45
C GLU A 37 -8.40 -5.07 20.94
N GLN A 38 -7.35 -5.46 20.21
CA GLN A 38 -6.39 -4.53 19.63
C GLN A 38 -7.07 -3.59 18.62
N ARG A 39 -7.94 -4.12 17.76
CA ARG A 39 -8.73 -3.31 16.80
C ARG A 39 -9.55 -2.26 17.53
N LYS A 40 -10.30 -2.65 18.54
CA LYS A 40 -11.12 -1.73 19.34
C LYS A 40 -10.25 -0.64 20.00
N LYS A 41 -9.09 -1.02 20.53
CA LYS A 41 -8.14 -0.07 21.13
C LYS A 41 -7.66 0.93 20.09
N GLU A 42 -7.26 0.48 18.89
CA GLU A 42 -6.79 1.35 17.81
C GLU A 42 -7.90 2.29 17.34
N GLU A 43 -9.11 1.78 17.09
CA GLU A 43 -10.27 2.55 16.62
C GLU A 43 -10.75 3.61 17.63
N THR A 44 -10.54 3.37 18.94
CA THR A 44 -10.95 4.28 20.01
C THR A 44 -9.83 5.18 20.52
N THR A 45 -8.60 5.01 20.03
CA THR A 45 -7.46 5.85 20.41
C THR A 45 -7.62 7.25 19.83
N ILE A 46 -7.58 8.27 20.69
CA ILE A 46 -7.58 9.67 20.30
C ILE A 46 -6.14 10.20 20.46
N PHE A 47 -5.51 10.53 19.33
CA PHE A 47 -4.22 11.20 19.35
C PHE A 47 -4.37 12.73 19.54
N PRO A 48 -3.38 13.42 20.12
CA PRO A 48 -3.40 14.88 20.20
C PRO A 48 -3.56 15.56 18.83
N TYR A 49 -2.99 14.97 17.78
CA TYR A 49 -3.17 15.37 16.41
C TYR A 49 -3.72 14.19 15.59
N MET A 50 -4.88 14.41 14.99
CA MET A 50 -5.61 13.43 14.19
C MET A 50 -5.61 13.86 12.71
N PRO A 51 -4.46 13.76 11.99
CA PRO A 51 -4.40 14.21 10.60
C PRO A 51 -5.33 13.40 9.69
N LYS A 52 -5.91 14.04 8.69
CA LYS A 52 -6.58 13.33 7.62
C LYS A 52 -5.54 12.79 6.63
N ILE A 53 -5.61 11.51 6.31
CA ILE A 53 -4.72 10.87 5.34
C ILE A 53 -5.49 10.62 4.04
N SER A 54 -5.05 11.23 2.94
CA SER A 54 -5.56 10.95 1.60
C SER A 54 -4.75 9.82 0.97
N ILE A 55 -5.39 8.68 0.71
CA ILE A 55 -4.80 7.55 0.01
C ILE A 55 -5.10 7.71 -1.47
N LEU A 56 -4.07 7.80 -2.29
CA LEU A 56 -4.19 7.98 -3.74
C LEU A 56 -4.03 6.65 -4.45
N VAL A 57 -5.02 6.26 -5.25
CA VAL A 57 -5.00 5.04 -6.05
C VAL A 57 -5.39 5.35 -7.50
N PRO A 58 -4.42 5.42 -8.41
CA PRO A 58 -4.72 5.49 -9.83
C PRO A 58 -5.24 4.14 -10.32
N LEU A 59 -6.33 4.15 -11.10
CA LEU A 59 -6.97 2.94 -11.62
C LEU A 59 -6.78 2.85 -13.13
N TRP A 60 -6.45 1.63 -13.59
CA TRP A 60 -6.36 1.27 -15.01
C TRP A 60 -6.58 -0.23 -15.20
N ASN A 61 -7.72 -0.64 -15.78
CA ASN A 61 -8.04 -2.01 -16.19
C ASN A 61 -7.70 -3.09 -15.14
N ASN A 62 -7.91 -2.78 -13.86
CA ASN A 62 -7.60 -3.67 -12.76
C ASN A 62 -8.51 -4.91 -12.76
N LYS A 63 -8.00 -6.06 -12.33
CA LYS A 63 -8.82 -7.26 -12.14
C LYS A 63 -9.85 -7.06 -11.03
N ARG A 64 -11.07 -7.57 -11.23
CA ARG A 64 -12.18 -7.43 -10.28
C ARG A 64 -11.79 -7.84 -8.84
N GLU A 65 -11.14 -8.98 -8.70
CA GLU A 65 -10.76 -9.49 -7.37
C GLU A 65 -9.71 -8.60 -6.70
N PHE A 66 -8.76 -8.05 -7.47
CA PHE A 66 -7.71 -7.17 -6.93
C PHE A 66 -8.32 -5.84 -6.49
N GLN A 67 -9.21 -5.28 -7.31
CA GLN A 67 -9.95 -4.06 -6.99
C GLN A 67 -10.72 -4.20 -5.67
N ILE A 68 -11.43 -5.32 -5.48
CA ILE A 68 -12.18 -5.60 -4.24
C ILE A 68 -11.23 -5.71 -3.05
N GLN A 69 -10.14 -6.49 -3.16
CA GLN A 69 -9.20 -6.67 -2.05
C GLN A 69 -8.47 -5.37 -1.67
N MET A 70 -8.12 -4.55 -2.65
CA MET A 70 -7.56 -3.22 -2.42
C MET A 70 -8.53 -2.35 -1.61
N LEU A 71 -9.78 -2.23 -2.07
CA LEU A 71 -10.84 -1.45 -1.40
C LEU A 71 -11.12 -1.98 0.01
N ASP A 72 -11.25 -3.29 0.17
CA ASP A 72 -11.45 -3.93 1.48
C ASP A 72 -10.31 -3.60 2.44
N SER A 73 -9.06 -3.57 1.98
CA SER A 73 -7.91 -3.25 2.82
C SER A 73 -7.93 -1.82 3.35
N VAL A 74 -8.44 -0.87 2.56
CA VAL A 74 -8.63 0.52 2.98
C VAL A 74 -9.84 0.66 3.90
N MET A 75 -10.97 0.03 3.57
CA MET A 75 -12.17 0.05 4.43
C MET A 75 -11.92 -0.57 5.81
N ASN A 76 -10.97 -1.50 5.90
CA ASN A 76 -10.61 -2.19 7.14
C ASN A 76 -9.57 -1.45 7.99
N GLN A 77 -9.15 -0.25 7.63
CA GLN A 77 -8.21 0.53 8.44
C GLN A 77 -8.78 0.83 9.82
N THR A 78 -7.96 0.64 10.86
CA THR A 78 -8.36 0.91 12.25
C THR A 78 -8.31 2.40 12.61
N TYR A 79 -7.50 3.19 11.91
CA TYR A 79 -7.51 4.64 12.02
C TYR A 79 -8.67 5.24 11.21
N PRO A 80 -9.58 6.03 11.79
CA PRO A 80 -10.82 6.41 11.12
C PRO A 80 -10.71 7.61 10.17
N ASN A 81 -9.72 8.52 10.36
CA ASN A 81 -9.65 9.80 9.63
C ASN A 81 -8.82 9.69 8.34
N TRP A 82 -9.36 8.96 7.38
CA TRP A 82 -8.77 8.81 6.04
C TRP A 82 -9.79 9.15 4.95
N GLU A 83 -9.30 9.40 3.77
CA GLU A 83 -10.07 9.41 2.53
C GLU A 83 -9.32 8.63 1.45
N LEU A 84 -10.08 8.04 0.52
CA LEU A 84 -9.54 7.32 -0.63
C LEU A 84 -9.89 8.08 -1.91
N CYS A 85 -8.87 8.51 -2.64
CA CYS A 85 -9.01 9.27 -3.87
C CYS A 85 -8.69 8.36 -5.06
N LEU A 86 -9.70 8.09 -5.89
CA LEU A 86 -9.64 7.18 -7.02
C LEU A 86 -9.78 7.98 -8.32
N ALA A 87 -8.79 7.90 -9.20
CA ALA A 87 -8.87 8.44 -10.57
C ALA A 87 -8.76 7.27 -11.55
N ASP A 88 -9.83 7.01 -12.28
CA ASP A 88 -10.02 5.82 -13.10
C ASP A 88 -9.91 6.15 -14.59
N GLY A 89 -8.83 5.70 -15.22
CA GLY A 89 -8.60 5.80 -16.66
C GLY A 89 -8.99 4.54 -17.44
N SER A 90 -9.74 3.61 -16.82
CA SER A 90 -10.10 2.32 -17.43
C SER A 90 -10.98 2.48 -18.66
N ASP A 91 -10.85 1.54 -19.59
CA ASP A 91 -11.66 1.48 -20.80
C ASP A 91 -13.05 0.87 -20.57
N ALA A 92 -13.88 0.90 -21.59
CA ALA A 92 -15.28 0.44 -21.52
C ALA A 92 -15.43 -1.07 -21.22
N GLU A 93 -14.40 -1.90 -21.51
CA GLU A 93 -14.44 -3.33 -21.20
C GLU A 93 -14.30 -3.57 -19.68
N HIS A 94 -13.77 -2.58 -18.96
CA HIS A 94 -13.55 -2.62 -17.52
C HIS A 94 -14.51 -1.71 -16.72
N ALA A 95 -15.67 -1.37 -17.29
CA ALA A 95 -16.69 -0.51 -16.65
C ALA A 95 -17.14 -1.01 -15.26
N TYR A 96 -16.93 -2.29 -14.94
CA TYR A 96 -17.21 -2.85 -13.62
C TYR A 96 -16.37 -2.21 -12.50
N ILE A 97 -15.24 -1.56 -12.84
CA ILE A 97 -14.39 -0.85 -11.85
C ILE A 97 -15.16 0.33 -11.26
N GLU A 98 -15.80 1.14 -12.13
CA GLU A 98 -16.65 2.24 -11.70
C GLU A 98 -17.82 1.76 -10.82
N GLU A 99 -18.48 0.65 -11.21
CA GLU A 99 -19.60 0.08 -10.45
C GLU A 99 -19.15 -0.31 -9.03
N ILE A 100 -18.03 -1.02 -8.92
CA ILE A 100 -17.45 -1.43 -7.63
C ILE A 100 -17.07 -0.18 -6.80
N CYS A 101 -16.38 0.80 -7.39
CA CYS A 101 -15.99 2.01 -6.69
C CYS A 101 -17.20 2.78 -6.13
N LYS A 102 -18.27 2.89 -6.90
CA LYS A 102 -19.54 3.52 -6.48
C LYS A 102 -20.23 2.73 -5.34
N GLU A 103 -20.21 1.40 -5.40
CA GLU A 103 -20.75 0.55 -4.33
C GLU A 103 -20.00 0.78 -3.01
N TYR A 104 -18.67 0.84 -3.05
CA TYR A 104 -17.85 1.10 -1.86
C TYR A 104 -17.99 2.53 -1.36
N ALA A 105 -18.06 3.51 -2.26
CA ALA A 105 -18.29 4.91 -1.92
C ALA A 105 -19.62 5.11 -1.15
N ALA A 106 -20.68 4.41 -1.54
CA ALA A 106 -21.97 4.43 -0.85
C ALA A 106 -21.89 3.91 0.61
N LYS A 107 -20.91 3.05 0.93
CA LYS A 107 -20.70 2.46 2.27
C LYS A 107 -19.67 3.23 3.11
N ALA A 108 -18.95 4.16 2.51
CA ALA A 108 -17.78 4.80 3.12
C ALA A 108 -18.06 6.18 3.74
N ASP A 109 -19.33 6.58 3.90
CA ASP A 109 -19.74 7.85 4.50
C ASP A 109 -18.99 9.08 3.93
N GLY A 110 -18.84 9.12 2.59
CA GLY A 110 -18.16 10.21 1.89
C GLY A 110 -16.63 10.17 1.93
N ARG A 111 -16.03 9.13 2.50
CA ARG A 111 -14.57 8.97 2.55
C ARG A 111 -13.93 8.44 1.26
N ILE A 112 -14.72 7.99 0.28
CA ILE A 112 -14.22 7.59 -1.04
C ILE A 112 -14.65 8.62 -2.06
N VAL A 113 -13.68 9.22 -2.73
CA VAL A 113 -13.86 10.17 -3.83
C VAL A 113 -13.42 9.49 -5.12
N TYR A 114 -14.35 9.29 -6.02
CA TYR A 114 -14.11 8.64 -7.32
C TYR A 114 -14.29 9.62 -8.47
N LYS A 115 -13.37 9.59 -9.42
CA LYS A 115 -13.42 10.34 -10.68
C LYS A 115 -13.07 9.41 -11.84
N HIS A 116 -13.98 9.28 -12.82
CA HIS A 116 -13.62 8.71 -14.11
C HIS A 116 -12.87 9.74 -14.94
N LEU A 117 -11.79 9.33 -15.59
CA LEU A 117 -10.96 10.16 -16.45
C LEU A 117 -11.39 10.01 -17.91
N ASP A 118 -11.24 11.06 -18.70
CA ASP A 118 -11.56 11.02 -20.14
C ASP A 118 -10.62 10.07 -20.91
N HIS A 119 -9.42 9.80 -20.38
CA HIS A 119 -8.43 8.89 -20.96
C HIS A 119 -7.43 8.44 -19.90
N ASN A 120 -6.77 7.31 -20.15
CA ASN A 120 -5.58 6.93 -19.39
C ASN A 120 -4.37 7.74 -19.85
N GLY A 121 -3.86 8.59 -18.96
CA GLY A 121 -2.67 9.40 -19.21
C GLY A 121 -1.36 8.78 -18.69
N GLY A 122 -1.41 7.51 -18.23
CA GLY A 122 -0.28 6.83 -17.59
C GLY A 122 -0.24 7.06 -16.08
N ILE A 123 0.71 6.37 -15.42
CA ILE A 123 0.77 6.29 -13.96
C ILE A 123 0.91 7.67 -13.30
N SER A 124 1.84 8.51 -13.78
CA SER A 124 2.04 9.85 -13.22
C SER A 124 0.82 10.75 -13.39
N TYR A 125 0.23 10.76 -14.59
CA TYR A 125 -0.95 11.57 -14.86
C TYR A 125 -2.13 11.13 -13.98
N ASN A 126 -2.46 9.84 -13.96
CA ASN A 126 -3.59 9.32 -13.19
C ASN A 126 -3.40 9.54 -11.68
N THR A 127 -2.18 9.39 -11.15
CA THR A 127 -1.88 9.67 -9.74
C THR A 127 -2.00 11.17 -9.42
N ASN A 128 -1.55 12.03 -10.33
CA ASN A 128 -1.73 13.48 -10.17
C ASN A 128 -3.22 13.89 -10.20
N GLU A 129 -4.06 13.18 -10.98
CA GLU A 129 -5.51 13.36 -10.94
C GLU A 129 -6.11 12.91 -9.60
N CYS A 130 -5.62 11.81 -9.00
CA CYS A 130 -5.99 11.44 -7.62
C CYS A 130 -5.61 12.55 -6.62
N TYR A 131 -4.41 13.13 -6.75
CA TYR A 131 -3.94 14.18 -5.84
C TYR A 131 -4.83 15.44 -5.89
N LYS A 132 -5.41 15.78 -7.05
CA LYS A 132 -6.36 16.88 -7.16
C LYS A 132 -7.67 16.66 -6.39
N LEU A 133 -8.02 15.42 -6.10
CA LEU A 133 -9.20 15.07 -5.30
C LEU A 133 -8.89 15.11 -3.79
N ALA A 134 -7.62 15.02 -3.42
CA ALA A 134 -7.19 14.85 -2.04
C ALA A 134 -7.36 16.14 -1.22
N ALA A 135 -7.87 16.01 0.01
CA ALA A 135 -8.07 17.11 0.97
C ALA A 135 -7.33 16.88 2.31
N GLY A 136 -6.62 15.75 2.46
CA GLY A 136 -5.94 15.38 3.71
C GLY A 136 -4.67 16.16 3.98
N ASP A 137 -4.22 16.11 5.23
CA ASP A 137 -2.97 16.70 5.71
C ASP A 137 -1.74 15.90 5.28
N TYR A 138 -1.93 14.58 5.12
CA TYR A 138 -0.94 13.64 4.63
C TYR A 138 -1.44 12.93 3.39
N ILE A 139 -0.49 12.54 2.53
CA ILE A 139 -0.74 11.86 1.25
C ILE A 139 -0.08 10.49 1.32
N GLY A 140 -0.81 9.44 1.00
CA GLY A 140 -0.32 8.07 0.87
C GLY A 140 -0.45 7.58 -0.56
N LEU A 141 0.59 6.93 -1.10
CA LEU A 141 0.60 6.38 -2.45
C LEU A 141 0.36 4.87 -2.39
N PHE A 142 -0.69 4.41 -3.05
CA PHE A 142 -1.13 3.04 -2.97
C PHE A 142 -1.50 2.48 -4.35
N ASP A 143 -1.03 1.27 -4.66
CA ASP A 143 -1.28 0.65 -5.95
C ASP A 143 -2.62 -0.10 -5.97
N GLN A 144 -3.25 -0.10 -7.15
CA GLN A 144 -4.62 -0.60 -7.34
C GLN A 144 -4.80 -2.11 -7.10
N ASP A 145 -3.70 -2.88 -7.17
CA ASP A 145 -3.68 -4.35 -7.08
C ASP A 145 -3.07 -4.87 -5.77
N ASP A 146 -2.67 -3.96 -4.87
CA ASP A 146 -2.02 -4.30 -3.62
C ASP A 146 -2.96 -4.31 -2.41
N ILE A 147 -2.40 -4.62 -1.25
CA ILE A 147 -3.13 -4.68 0.03
C ILE A 147 -2.30 -3.99 1.11
N ILE A 148 -2.96 -3.24 1.99
CA ILE A 148 -2.32 -2.64 3.17
C ILE A 148 -2.81 -3.29 4.47
N HIS A 149 -1.91 -3.36 5.47
CA HIS A 149 -2.22 -3.89 6.79
C HIS A 149 -3.28 -3.04 7.49
N PRO A 150 -4.25 -3.62 8.21
CA PRO A 150 -5.34 -2.87 8.86
C PRO A 150 -4.88 -1.77 9.82
N SER A 151 -3.73 -1.93 10.45
CA SER A 151 -3.19 -0.96 11.42
C SER A 151 -2.16 0.01 10.83
N VAL A 152 -1.91 0.03 9.51
CA VAL A 152 -0.81 0.84 8.96
C VAL A 152 -1.03 2.34 9.20
N LEU A 153 -2.23 2.84 8.97
CA LEU A 153 -2.54 4.25 9.20
C LEU A 153 -2.48 4.60 10.68
N PHE A 154 -2.91 3.70 11.57
CA PHE A 154 -2.80 3.89 13.02
C PHE A 154 -1.33 4.03 13.46
N GLU A 155 -0.45 3.12 13.03
CA GLU A 155 0.97 3.16 13.36
C GLU A 155 1.65 4.42 12.79
N TYR A 156 1.25 4.87 11.61
CA TYR A 156 1.77 6.09 11.01
C TYR A 156 1.34 7.33 11.78
N VAL A 157 0.06 7.44 12.15
CA VAL A 157 -0.43 8.56 12.97
C VAL A 157 0.20 8.57 14.36
N LYS A 158 0.47 7.39 14.93
CA LYS A 158 1.23 7.26 16.15
C LYS A 158 2.66 7.82 15.98
N ALA A 159 3.36 7.46 14.93
CA ALA A 159 4.70 7.98 14.64
C ALA A 159 4.70 9.50 14.36
N ILE A 160 3.66 10.03 13.70
CA ILE A 160 3.48 11.47 13.51
C ILE A 160 3.38 12.18 14.87
N ASN A 161 2.60 11.65 15.80
CA ASN A 161 2.41 12.26 17.11
C ASN A 161 3.61 12.12 18.04
N GLU A 162 4.25 10.94 18.05
CA GLU A 162 5.35 10.64 18.96
C GLU A 162 6.70 11.21 18.52
N GLN A 163 6.91 11.29 17.19
CA GLN A 163 8.21 11.63 16.61
C GLN A 163 8.21 12.88 15.72
N GLY A 164 7.02 13.44 15.41
CA GLY A 164 6.89 14.57 14.49
C GLY A 164 7.19 14.22 13.04
N ALA A 165 6.90 12.99 12.63
CA ALA A 165 7.19 12.51 11.28
C ALA A 165 6.44 13.31 10.22
N ASP A 166 7.16 13.73 9.18
CA ASP A 166 6.58 14.36 7.98
C ASP A 166 6.75 13.51 6.71
N TYR A 167 7.56 12.43 6.80
CA TYR A 167 7.65 11.36 5.81
C TYR A 167 7.75 10.00 6.51
N LEU A 168 6.94 9.02 6.08
CA LEU A 168 6.86 7.69 6.69
C LEU A 168 6.89 6.59 5.62
N TYR A 169 7.48 5.45 5.96
CA TYR A 169 7.45 4.23 5.18
C TYR A 169 7.52 3.00 6.09
N CYS A 170 7.18 1.83 5.57
CA CYS A 170 7.19 0.57 6.32
C CYS A 170 7.86 -0.55 5.53
N ASP A 171 8.03 -1.72 6.17
CA ASP A 171 8.45 -2.94 5.51
C ASP A 171 7.35 -3.49 4.62
N GLU A 172 7.75 -4.26 3.60
CA GLU A 172 6.83 -4.84 2.63
C GLU A 172 7.13 -6.31 2.37
N THR A 173 6.14 -7.03 1.87
CA THR A 173 6.29 -8.39 1.35
C THR A 173 5.68 -8.48 -0.03
N THR A 174 6.25 -9.31 -0.90
CA THR A 174 5.56 -9.73 -2.11
C THR A 174 4.75 -10.99 -1.82
N PHE A 175 3.55 -11.08 -2.39
CA PHE A 175 2.69 -12.25 -2.26
C PHE A 175 2.12 -12.66 -3.62
N LYS A 176 1.66 -13.91 -3.71
CA LYS A 176 1.19 -14.49 -4.97
C LYS A 176 -0.33 -14.52 -5.07
N GLU A 177 -0.86 -14.05 -6.21
CA GLU A 177 -2.29 -14.14 -6.54
C GLU A 177 -3.19 -13.39 -5.53
N ASN A 178 -4.14 -14.09 -4.89
CA ASN A 178 -5.17 -13.51 -4.02
C ASN A 178 -4.97 -13.81 -2.53
N ASP A 179 -3.82 -14.35 -2.13
CA ASP A 179 -3.60 -14.83 -0.77
C ASP A 179 -2.30 -14.24 -0.19
N ILE A 180 -2.44 -13.22 0.66
CA ILE A 180 -1.31 -12.56 1.33
C ILE A 180 -0.46 -13.51 2.18
N ASN A 181 -0.99 -14.67 2.55
CA ASN A 181 -0.24 -15.69 3.29
C ASN A 181 0.72 -16.49 2.38
N LYS A 182 0.59 -16.39 1.06
CA LYS A 182 1.53 -16.95 0.08
C LYS A 182 2.66 -15.98 -0.22
N MET A 183 3.44 -15.67 0.80
CA MET A 183 4.56 -14.74 0.70
C MET A 183 5.68 -15.31 -0.16
N LEU A 184 6.23 -14.47 -1.05
CA LEU A 184 7.36 -14.80 -1.93
C LEU A 184 8.66 -14.24 -1.38
N THR A 185 8.70 -12.94 -1.11
CA THR A 185 9.87 -12.23 -0.56
C THR A 185 9.42 -11.33 0.57
N MET A 186 10.35 -10.99 1.46
CA MET A 186 10.14 -10.00 2.53
C MET A 186 11.24 -8.97 2.43
N HIS A 187 10.87 -7.71 2.41
CA HIS A 187 11.79 -6.59 2.36
C HIS A 187 11.75 -5.85 3.71
N PHE A 188 12.68 -6.20 4.59
CA PHE A 188 12.94 -5.44 5.80
C PHE A 188 13.87 -4.29 5.46
N LYS A 189 13.35 -3.09 5.54
CA LYS A 189 14.02 -1.88 5.08
C LYS A 189 14.91 -1.30 6.17
N PRO A 190 16.01 -0.63 5.83
CA PRO A 190 16.77 0.14 6.82
C PRO A 190 16.03 1.41 7.22
N ASP A 191 16.42 2.01 8.34
CA ASP A 191 16.12 3.41 8.62
C ASP A 191 16.66 4.30 7.50
N TYR A 192 16.20 5.56 7.44
CA TYR A 192 16.53 6.44 6.34
C TYR A 192 18.04 6.53 6.08
N ALA A 193 18.43 6.07 4.91
CA ALA A 193 19.81 5.99 4.44
C ALA A 193 19.92 6.65 3.06
N PRO A 194 20.25 7.96 2.98
CA PRO A 194 20.20 8.72 1.74
C PRO A 194 21.11 8.17 0.63
N ASP A 195 22.28 7.64 0.96
CA ASP A 195 23.18 7.07 -0.04
C ASP A 195 22.62 5.77 -0.62
N ASN A 196 21.96 4.94 0.21
CA ASN A 196 21.27 3.75 -0.28
C ASN A 196 20.08 4.14 -1.17
N LEU A 197 19.32 5.18 -0.76
CA LEU A 197 18.18 5.64 -1.54
C LEU A 197 18.57 6.15 -2.93
N ARG A 198 19.72 6.84 -3.05
CA ARG A 198 20.24 7.28 -4.35
C ARG A 198 20.62 6.13 -5.28
N ALA A 199 21.03 4.99 -4.71
CA ALA A 199 21.42 3.79 -5.47
C ALA A 199 20.25 2.84 -5.76
N ASN A 200 19.22 2.84 -4.91
CA ASN A 200 18.11 1.89 -4.95
C ASN A 200 16.86 2.49 -4.28
N ASN A 201 15.73 2.41 -4.97
CA ASN A 201 14.43 2.81 -4.40
C ASN A 201 13.94 1.80 -3.37
N TYR A 202 14.60 1.72 -2.20
CA TYR A 202 14.21 0.78 -1.15
C TYR A 202 12.99 1.24 -0.34
N ILE A 203 12.67 2.55 -0.33
CA ILE A 203 11.52 3.09 0.41
C ILE A 203 10.20 2.64 -0.24
N CYS A 204 10.00 2.91 -1.52
CA CYS A 204 8.89 2.53 -2.37
C CYS A 204 7.52 2.58 -1.67
N HIS A 205 7.02 1.46 -1.17
CA HIS A 205 5.71 1.33 -0.50
C HIS A 205 5.87 1.16 1.03
N PHE A 206 4.93 1.44 1.86
CA PHE A 206 3.84 2.38 1.68
C PHE A 206 4.31 3.78 2.08
N SER A 207 4.57 4.65 1.10
CA SER A 207 5.01 6.02 1.36
C SER A 207 3.82 6.88 1.76
N VAL A 208 3.92 7.50 2.96
CA VAL A 208 2.97 8.53 3.43
C VAL A 208 3.75 9.76 3.86
N PHE A 209 3.36 10.93 3.39
CA PHE A 209 4.08 12.16 3.65
C PHE A 209 3.17 13.36 3.84
N SER A 210 3.65 14.35 4.58
CA SER A 210 2.93 15.61 4.78
C SER A 210 2.70 16.33 3.46
N ARG A 211 1.47 16.77 3.21
CA ARG A 211 1.13 17.59 2.03
C ARG A 211 2.02 18.82 1.89
N LYS A 212 2.53 19.36 3.00
CA LYS A 212 3.44 20.53 3.00
C LYS A 212 4.74 20.27 2.22
N LEU A 213 5.19 19.03 2.12
CA LEU A 213 6.38 18.68 1.34
C LEU A 213 6.18 18.89 -0.16
N LEU A 214 4.92 18.92 -0.63
CA LEU A 214 4.56 19.17 -2.03
C LEU A 214 4.31 20.67 -2.34
N GLU A 215 4.42 21.58 -1.37
CA GLU A 215 4.22 23.00 -1.65
C GLU A 215 5.22 23.52 -2.70
N GLY A 216 4.69 23.98 -3.83
CA GLY A 216 5.48 24.43 -4.99
C GLY A 216 6.11 23.32 -5.84
N GLU A 217 5.71 22.06 -5.62
CA GLU A 217 6.21 20.89 -6.34
C GLU A 217 5.06 20.12 -7.02
N GLU A 218 5.39 19.42 -8.11
CA GLU A 218 4.50 18.41 -8.67
C GLU A 218 4.66 17.12 -7.88
N LEU A 219 3.56 16.36 -7.71
CA LEU A 219 3.61 15.04 -7.08
C LEU A 219 4.46 14.09 -7.95
N PHE A 220 3.97 13.72 -9.11
CA PHE A 220 4.73 12.96 -10.10
C PHE A 220 5.00 13.78 -11.35
N ARG A 221 6.23 13.70 -11.85
CA ARG A 221 6.67 14.34 -13.09
C ARG A 221 6.64 13.29 -14.21
N THR A 222 5.79 13.49 -15.20
CA THR A 222 5.60 12.55 -16.33
C THR A 222 6.87 12.23 -17.10
N ALA A 223 7.87 13.12 -17.07
CA ALA A 223 9.18 12.88 -17.67
C ALA A 223 9.96 11.72 -16.99
N PHE A 224 9.51 11.27 -15.82
CA PHE A 224 10.12 10.18 -15.06
C PHE A 224 9.23 8.92 -14.98
N ASP A 225 8.25 8.77 -15.87
CA ASP A 225 7.42 7.57 -15.94
C ASP A 225 8.30 6.30 -16.01
N GLY A 226 8.02 5.34 -15.12
CA GLY A 226 8.83 4.16 -14.86
C GLY A 226 9.82 4.29 -13.70
N ALA A 227 10.10 5.52 -13.24
CA ALA A 227 10.89 5.82 -12.03
C ALA A 227 10.28 7.00 -11.25
N GLN A 228 8.98 7.29 -11.48
CA GLN A 228 8.26 8.46 -10.95
C GLN A 228 8.21 8.47 -9.42
N ASP A 229 8.08 7.32 -8.79
CA ASP A 229 8.08 7.14 -7.36
C ASP A 229 9.47 7.42 -6.76
N HIS A 230 10.54 6.90 -7.36
CA HIS A 230 11.91 7.17 -6.91
C HIS A 230 12.27 8.65 -7.03
N ASP A 231 11.91 9.29 -8.16
CA ASP A 231 12.07 10.74 -8.35
C ASP A 231 11.34 11.54 -7.26
N MET A 232 10.08 11.20 -6.99
CA MET A 232 9.29 11.88 -5.96
C MET A 232 9.87 11.65 -4.56
N ILE A 233 10.24 10.40 -4.23
CA ILE A 233 10.80 10.05 -2.91
C ILE A 233 12.10 10.84 -2.66
N LEU A 234 13.00 10.91 -3.64
CA LEU A 234 14.24 11.69 -3.51
C LEU A 234 13.95 13.17 -3.26
N ARG A 235 13.04 13.79 -4.02
CA ARG A 235 12.68 15.20 -3.85
C ARG A 235 12.04 15.50 -2.50
N LEU A 236 11.11 14.63 -2.04
CA LEU A 236 10.41 14.86 -0.78
C LEU A 236 11.27 14.55 0.43
N THR A 237 12.13 13.52 0.38
CA THR A 237 13.04 13.21 1.47
C THR A 237 14.14 14.26 1.66
N ASP A 238 14.54 14.97 0.59
CA ASP A 238 15.44 16.11 0.70
C ASP A 238 14.78 17.32 1.41
N ARG A 239 13.46 17.41 1.43
CA ARG A 239 12.68 18.48 2.07
C ARG A 239 12.16 18.12 3.46
N ALA A 240 12.03 16.82 3.72
CA ALA A 240 11.50 16.31 4.97
C ALA A 240 12.40 16.65 6.16
N GLN A 241 11.81 17.07 7.27
CA GLN A 241 12.50 17.34 8.51
C GLN A 241 12.64 16.08 9.37
N LYS A 242 11.66 15.18 9.29
CA LYS A 242 11.63 13.95 10.07
C LYS A 242 11.09 12.78 9.25
N ILE A 243 12.01 11.96 8.74
CA ILE A 243 11.69 10.72 8.05
C ILE A 243 11.67 9.60 9.08
N VAL A 244 10.57 8.83 9.12
CA VAL A 244 10.40 7.72 10.06
C VAL A 244 10.15 6.42 9.32
N HIS A 245 10.97 5.42 9.56
CA HIS A 245 10.72 4.04 9.22
C HIS A 245 9.88 3.39 10.32
N VAL A 246 8.75 2.80 9.96
CA VAL A 246 7.97 1.92 10.84
C VAL A 246 8.40 0.49 10.55
N PRO A 247 9.24 -0.15 11.41
CA PRO A 247 9.86 -1.43 11.13
C PRO A 247 8.88 -2.60 11.33
N ARG A 248 7.80 -2.56 10.59
CA ARG A 248 6.74 -3.57 10.56
C ARG A 248 6.33 -3.84 9.13
N LEU A 249 6.04 -5.11 8.82
CA LEU A 249 5.56 -5.53 7.51
C LEU A 249 4.08 -5.15 7.40
N MET A 250 3.80 -4.04 6.70
CA MET A 250 2.47 -3.45 6.64
C MET A 250 1.99 -3.16 5.21
N TYR A 251 2.78 -3.52 4.21
CA TYR A 251 2.43 -3.43 2.80
C TYR A 251 2.60 -4.80 2.12
N TYR A 252 1.60 -5.21 1.35
CA TYR A 252 1.55 -6.48 0.64
C TYR A 252 1.50 -6.21 -0.86
N TRP A 253 2.64 -6.36 -1.51
CA TRP A 253 2.83 -6.13 -2.94
C TRP A 253 2.46 -7.40 -3.72
N ARG A 254 1.49 -7.29 -4.61
CA ARG A 254 0.99 -8.43 -5.37
C ARG A 254 1.89 -8.75 -6.56
N SER A 255 2.31 -10.01 -6.68
CA SER A 255 2.99 -10.55 -7.85
C SER A 255 2.00 -11.32 -8.72
N HIS A 256 1.79 -10.87 -9.95
CA HIS A 256 0.93 -11.52 -10.94
C HIS A 256 1.46 -11.28 -12.37
N GLU A 257 0.98 -12.06 -13.35
CA GLU A 257 1.30 -11.82 -14.77
C GLU A 257 0.80 -10.42 -15.18
N GLY A 258 1.70 -9.55 -15.62
CA GLY A 258 1.43 -8.16 -15.98
C GLY A 258 1.77 -7.13 -14.89
N SER A 259 2.24 -7.57 -13.69
CA SER A 259 2.81 -6.63 -12.72
C SER A 259 4.21 -6.20 -13.13
N THR A 260 4.61 -4.97 -12.80
CA THR A 260 5.96 -4.45 -13.04
C THR A 260 7.02 -5.33 -12.37
N ALA A 261 6.68 -5.95 -11.24
CA ALA A 261 7.53 -6.90 -10.51
C ALA A 261 7.78 -8.22 -11.25
N ALA A 262 6.91 -8.63 -12.18
CA ALA A 262 7.07 -9.88 -12.94
C ALA A 262 8.11 -9.77 -14.07
N SER A 263 8.57 -8.58 -14.40
CA SER A 263 9.55 -8.31 -15.47
C SER A 263 10.99 -8.13 -14.96
N ILE A 264 11.23 -8.36 -13.67
CA ILE A 264 12.57 -8.32 -13.07
C ILE A 264 13.10 -9.76 -13.00
N ASP A 265 13.53 -10.30 -14.12
CA ASP A 265 14.40 -11.48 -14.21
C ASP A 265 15.87 -11.04 -14.34
#